data_60992548208f75fd0b5b6535888c5d13
#
_entry.id   60992548208f75fd0b5b6535888c5d13
#
_cell.length_a   1.000
_cell.length_b   1.000
_cell.length_c   1.000
_cell.angle_alpha   90.00
_cell.angle_beta   90.00
_cell.angle_gamma   90.00
#
_symmetry.space_group_name_H-M   'P 1'
#
loop_
_entity.id
_entity.type
_entity.pdbx_description
1 polymer ?
#
loop_
_entity_poly.entity_id
_entity_poly.type
_entity_poly.pdbx_seq_one_letter_code
_entity_poly.pdbx_strand_id
1 'polypeptide(L)'
;MLVAIGRWLERRRIIRRRWQADARALVEADKTGAYYDVQRRAARARVGGDKAEFYHWAKVAAEVARIAPLAGMDIDVVRAVVAEEERHRN
;
A
#
# COMPACT_ATOMS: atom_id res chain seq x y z
N MET A 1 3.65 -32.53 8.22
CA MET A 1 4.59 -31.38 8.21
C MET A 1 4.70 -30.73 6.83
N LEU A 2 4.94 -31.50 5.76
CA LEU A 2 5.07 -30.95 4.40
C LEU A 2 3.80 -30.24 3.92
N VAL A 3 2.61 -30.76 4.26
CA VAL A 3 1.33 -30.15 3.90
C VAL A 3 1.15 -28.79 4.57
N ALA A 4 1.54 -28.68 5.85
CA ALA A 4 1.44 -27.41 6.59
C ALA A 4 2.37 -26.32 6.01
N ILE A 5 3.59 -26.71 5.64
CA ILE A 5 4.56 -25.81 4.98
C ILE A 5 4.03 -25.37 3.62
N GLY A 6 3.47 -26.29 2.82
CA GLY A 6 2.88 -25.99 1.53
C GLY A 6 1.73 -25.00 1.62
N ARG A 7 0.85 -25.15 2.60
CA ARG A 7 -0.26 -24.22 2.84
C ARG A 7 0.23 -22.84 3.25
N TRP A 8 1.25 -22.79 4.10
CA TRP A 8 1.85 -21.52 4.54
C TRP A 8 2.49 -20.77 3.37
N LEU A 9 3.24 -21.47 2.53
CA LEU A 9 3.84 -20.89 1.32
C LEU A 9 2.77 -20.39 0.35
N GLU A 10 1.69 -21.15 0.17
CA GLU A 10 0.58 -20.77 -0.70
C GLU A 10 -0.11 -19.49 -0.22
N ARG A 11 -0.35 -19.36 1.09
CA ARG A 11 -0.92 -18.14 1.68
C ARG A 11 -0.01 -16.94 1.42
N ARG A 12 1.30 -17.11 1.58
CA ARG A 12 2.25 -16.01 1.32
C ARG A 12 2.24 -15.60 -0.14
N ARG A 13 2.13 -16.54 -1.06
CA ARG A 13 2.02 -16.25 -2.49
C ARG A 13 0.74 -15.49 -2.82
N ILE A 14 -0.38 -15.89 -2.24
CA ILE A 14 -1.68 -15.24 -2.44
C ILE A 14 -1.61 -13.80 -1.93
N ILE A 15 -1.08 -13.58 -0.75
CA ILE A 15 -0.93 -12.25 -0.16
C ILE A 15 -0.03 -11.37 -1.04
N ARG A 16 1.10 -11.90 -1.51
CA ARG A 16 2.03 -11.18 -2.38
C ARG A 16 1.36 -10.80 -3.69
N ARG A 17 0.65 -11.71 -4.32
CA ARG A 17 -0.08 -11.43 -5.56
C ARG A 17 -1.12 -10.34 -5.37
N ARG A 18 -1.76 -10.31 -4.22
CA ARG A 18 -2.78 -9.31 -3.90
C ARG A 18 -2.18 -7.90 -3.87
N TRP A 19 -1.10 -7.68 -3.14
CA TRP A 19 -0.51 -6.35 -3.10
C TRP A 19 0.12 -5.94 -4.44
N GLN A 20 0.69 -6.90 -5.17
CA GLN A 20 1.24 -6.63 -6.51
C GLN A 20 0.14 -6.25 -7.51
N ALA A 21 -1.00 -6.92 -7.45
CA ALA A 21 -2.14 -6.61 -8.30
C ALA A 21 -2.70 -5.22 -8.00
N ASP A 22 -2.85 -4.88 -6.71
CA ASP A 22 -3.33 -3.57 -6.30
C ASP A 22 -2.37 -2.46 -6.71
N ALA A 23 -1.07 -2.69 -6.57
CA ALA A 23 -0.05 -1.72 -7.00
C ALA A 23 -0.14 -1.46 -8.51
N ARG A 24 -0.23 -2.51 -9.31
CA ARG A 24 -0.36 -2.37 -10.76
C ARG A 24 -1.63 -1.63 -11.16
N ALA A 25 -2.76 -1.97 -10.53
CA ALA A 25 -4.03 -1.34 -10.82
C ALA A 25 -3.99 0.17 -10.52
N LEU A 26 -3.38 0.56 -9.41
CA LEU A 26 -3.25 1.97 -9.04
C LEU A 26 -2.34 2.72 -9.98
N VAL A 27 -1.22 2.12 -10.38
CA VAL A 27 -0.29 2.75 -11.34
C VAL A 27 -0.94 2.88 -12.71
N GLU A 28 -1.70 1.89 -13.17
CA GLU A 28 -2.43 1.96 -14.43
C GLU A 28 -3.50 3.05 -14.41
N ALA A 29 -4.19 3.21 -13.28
CA ALA A 29 -5.23 4.22 -13.13
C ALA A 29 -4.66 5.65 -13.11
N ASP A 30 -3.56 5.85 -12.39
CA ASP A 30 -2.91 7.17 -12.27
C ASP A 30 -1.44 6.99 -11.90
N LYS A 31 -0.60 6.98 -12.91
CA LYS A 31 0.85 6.73 -12.73
C LYS A 31 1.50 7.74 -11.78
N THR A 32 1.13 9.00 -11.87
CA THR A 32 1.74 10.06 -11.07
C THR A 32 1.15 10.17 -9.66
N GLY A 33 -0.13 9.85 -9.51
CA GLY A 33 -0.84 9.94 -8.24
C GLY A 33 -0.87 8.67 -7.43
N ALA A 34 -0.46 7.52 -8.02
CA ALA A 34 -0.60 6.21 -7.37
C ALA A 34 0.09 6.15 -6.02
N TYR A 35 1.32 6.66 -5.91
CA TYR A 35 2.07 6.63 -4.65
C TYR A 35 1.34 7.38 -3.54
N TYR A 36 0.84 8.58 -3.85
CA TYR A 36 0.13 9.40 -2.87
C TYR A 36 -1.20 8.78 -2.47
N ASP A 37 -1.91 8.17 -3.41
CA ASP A 37 -3.16 7.44 -3.12
C ASP A 37 -2.91 6.30 -2.14
N VAL A 38 -1.85 5.52 -2.36
CA VAL A 38 -1.48 4.43 -1.46
C VAL A 38 -1.12 4.95 -0.07
N GLN A 39 -0.35 6.05 0.01
CA GLN A 39 0.00 6.65 1.30
C GLN A 39 -1.24 7.13 2.06
N ARG A 40 -2.21 7.68 1.34
CA ARG A 40 -3.49 8.08 1.95
C ARG A 40 -4.24 6.88 2.50
N ARG A 41 -4.30 5.78 1.74
CA ARG A 41 -4.97 4.55 2.20
C ARG A 41 -4.28 3.94 3.41
N ALA A 42 -2.95 3.93 3.43
CA ALA A 42 -2.18 3.45 4.58
C ALA A 42 -2.42 4.31 5.81
N ALA A 43 -2.40 5.64 5.64
CA ALA A 43 -2.65 6.57 6.74
C ALA A 43 -4.06 6.40 7.30
N ARG A 44 -5.06 6.23 6.42
CA ARG A 44 -6.46 6.00 6.83
C ARG A 44 -6.59 4.73 7.65
N ALA A 45 -5.97 3.64 7.20
CA ALA A 45 -5.98 2.37 7.92
C ALA A 45 -5.32 2.49 9.29
N ARG A 46 -4.17 3.18 9.36
CA ARG A 46 -3.46 3.41 10.61
C ARG A 46 -4.31 4.20 11.62
N VAL A 47 -4.88 5.30 11.17
CA VAL A 47 -5.73 6.15 12.01
C VAL A 47 -6.97 5.39 12.48
N GLY A 48 -7.52 4.51 11.63
CA GLY A 48 -8.66 3.66 11.98
C GLY A 48 -8.31 2.46 12.85
N GLY A 49 -7.02 2.23 13.14
CA GLY A 49 -6.59 1.11 13.96
C GLY A 49 -6.61 -0.24 13.25
N ASP A 50 -6.70 -0.25 11.94
CA ASP A 50 -6.73 -1.49 11.14
C ASP A 50 -5.31 -1.87 10.74
N LYS A 51 -4.66 -2.69 11.57
CA LYS A 51 -3.27 -3.10 11.36
C LYS A 51 -3.09 -3.93 10.09
N ALA A 52 -4.03 -4.80 9.77
CA ALA A 52 -3.95 -5.65 8.58
C ALA A 52 -4.03 -4.81 7.31
N GLU A 53 -4.96 -3.87 7.24
CA GLU A 53 -5.08 -2.95 6.11
C GLU A 53 -3.88 -2.01 6.01
N PHE A 54 -3.40 -1.48 7.13
CA PHE A 54 -2.18 -0.67 7.12
C PHE A 54 -1.01 -1.45 6.53
N TYR A 55 -0.82 -2.68 6.97
CA TYR A 55 0.28 -3.52 6.50
C TYR A 55 0.15 -3.80 4.99
N HIS A 56 -1.07 -4.10 4.54
CA HIS A 56 -1.35 -4.32 3.12
C HIS A 56 -0.96 -3.10 2.29
N TRP A 57 -1.43 -1.91 2.67
CA TRP A 57 -1.15 -0.69 1.91
C TRP A 57 0.32 -0.26 2.00
N ALA A 58 1.00 -0.56 3.10
CA ALA A 58 2.44 -0.34 3.20
C ALA A 58 3.20 -1.20 2.18
N LYS A 59 2.79 -2.46 1.99
CA LYS A 59 3.37 -3.33 0.98
C LYS A 59 3.05 -2.85 -0.44
N VAL A 60 1.82 -2.41 -0.67
CA VAL A 60 1.43 -1.82 -1.97
C VAL A 60 2.27 -0.58 -2.25
N ALA A 61 2.49 0.28 -1.26
CA ALA A 61 3.32 1.48 -1.44
C ALA A 61 4.74 1.13 -1.87
N ALA A 62 5.35 0.12 -1.25
CA ALA A 62 6.69 -0.34 -1.63
C ALA A 62 6.71 -0.86 -3.07
N GLU A 63 5.69 -1.58 -3.48
CA GLU A 63 5.58 -2.09 -4.85
C GLU A 63 5.35 -0.98 -5.86
N VAL A 64 4.51 0.01 -5.55
CA VAL A 64 4.30 1.19 -6.41
C VAL A 64 5.63 1.93 -6.60
N ALA A 65 6.39 2.13 -5.52
CA ALA A 65 7.69 2.80 -5.60
C ALA A 65 8.67 2.02 -6.49
N ARG A 66 8.59 0.69 -6.48
CA ARG A 66 9.44 -0.15 -7.31
C ARG A 66 9.08 -0.08 -8.80
N ILE A 67 7.78 -0.12 -9.12
CA ILE A 67 7.33 -0.16 -10.53
C ILE A 67 7.16 1.22 -11.16
N ALA A 68 7.06 2.28 -10.36
CA ALA A 68 6.91 3.64 -10.84
C ALA A 68 7.83 4.60 -10.06
N PRO A 69 9.16 4.40 -10.11
CA PRO A 69 10.09 5.15 -9.28
C PRO A 69 10.13 6.65 -9.59
N LEU A 70 9.69 7.05 -10.77
CA LEU A 70 9.69 8.46 -11.20
C LEU A 70 8.37 9.17 -10.94
N ALA A 71 7.43 8.54 -10.26
CA ALA A 71 6.16 9.17 -9.92
C ALA A 71 6.33 10.22 -8.80
N GLY A 72 7.42 10.97 -8.85
CA GLY A 72 7.64 12.18 -8.09
C GLY A 72 7.38 12.08 -6.59
N MET A 73 8.14 11.25 -5.89
CA MET A 73 8.02 11.13 -4.43
C MET A 73 8.47 12.42 -3.76
N ASP A 74 7.55 13.38 -3.66
CA ASP A 74 7.76 14.58 -2.89
C ASP A 74 7.34 14.30 -1.45
N ILE A 75 8.29 14.29 -0.54
CA ILE A 75 8.03 13.97 0.87
C ILE A 75 7.07 14.99 1.50
N ASP A 76 7.11 16.23 1.05
CA ASP A 76 6.20 17.26 1.57
C ASP A 76 4.75 16.97 1.17
N VAL A 77 4.53 16.48 -0.06
CA VAL A 77 3.21 16.05 -0.51
C VAL A 77 2.73 14.84 0.30
N VAL A 78 3.60 13.87 0.54
CA VAL A 78 3.27 12.71 1.36
C VAL A 78 2.87 13.14 2.77
N ARG A 79 3.63 14.03 3.39
CA ARG A 79 3.31 14.57 4.72
C ARG A 79 1.98 15.28 4.75
N ALA A 80 1.69 16.06 3.71
CA ALA A 80 0.40 16.76 3.61
C ALA A 80 -0.77 15.81 3.50
N VAL A 81 -0.64 14.74 2.70
CA VAL A 81 -1.67 13.70 2.55
C VAL A 81 -1.94 13.00 3.88
N VAL A 82 -0.88 12.62 4.59
CA VAL A 82 -1.00 11.97 5.90
C VAL A 82 -1.68 12.89 6.91
N ALA A 83 -1.26 14.15 6.96
CA ALA A 83 -1.85 15.14 7.88
C ALA A 83 -3.33 15.35 7.60
N GLU A 84 -3.74 15.37 6.33
CA GLU A 84 -5.14 15.51 5.95
C GLU A 84 -6.00 14.35 6.47
N GLU A 85 -5.52 13.11 6.32
CA GLU A 85 -6.24 11.94 6.83
C GLU A 85 -6.34 11.97 8.36
N GLU A 86 -5.31 12.41 9.04
CA GLU A 86 -5.34 12.56 10.50
C GLU A 86 -6.37 13.61 10.94
N ARG A 87 -6.47 14.74 10.21
CA ARG A 87 -7.48 15.78 10.50
C ARG A 87 -8.91 15.26 10.29
N HIS A 88 -9.13 14.47 9.24
CA HIS A 88 -10.45 13.90 8.98
C HIS A 88 -10.90 12.95 10.07
N ARG A 89 -9.97 12.31 10.78
CA ARG A 89 -10.28 11.41 11.89
C ARG A 89 -10.72 12.18 13.14
N ASN A 90 -10.14 13.33 13.35
CA ASN A 90 -10.44 14.18 14.50
C ASN A 90 -11.59 15.14 14.19
#